data_508c2d073a82f546114212eb74c27629
#
_entry.id   508c2d073a82f546114212eb74c27629
#
_cell.length_a   1.000
_cell.length_b   1.000
_cell.length_c   1.000
_cell.angle_alpha   90.00
_cell.angle_beta   90.00
_cell.angle_gamma   90.00
#
_symmetry.space_group_name_H-M   'P 1'
#
loop_
_entity.id
_entity.type
_entity.pdbx_description
1 polymer ?
#
loop_
_entity_poly.entity_id
_entity_poly.type
_entity_poly.pdbx_seq_one_letter_code
_entity_poly.pdbx_strand_id
1 'polypeptide(L)'
;NQPKRVTVSSFYMDECEVTNLDYREYLYWLNRVYGNDYPEVYQKALPDTLVWRSKLSYNEPMVDYYLRHSSWADYPVVGVSWLQANEYCSWRTDRVNERILVDAGFLEMMDDQQSGENVFTTDAYYAGQYEGIVGEEMEDLNPNGEGFRKVKMEDGILLPRFRLPTEAEWEYAALSLVGNTVEERIVERRIYPWNGHI
;
A
#
# COMPACT_ATOMS: atom_id res chain seq x y z
N ASN A 1 -32.12 -10.61 -3.14
CA ASN A 1 -31.07 -10.32 -2.16
C ASN A 1 -31.68 -9.52 -1.02
N GLN A 2 -31.64 -10.08 0.18
CA GLN A 2 -32.02 -9.33 1.38
C GLN A 2 -30.84 -8.44 1.81
N PRO A 3 -31.08 -7.17 2.16
CA PRO A 3 -30.03 -6.29 2.67
C PRO A 3 -29.47 -6.86 3.97
N LYS A 4 -28.14 -7.00 4.04
CA LYS A 4 -27.43 -7.41 5.25
C LYS A 4 -26.87 -6.18 5.96
N ARG A 5 -27.05 -6.11 7.28
CA ARG A 5 -26.35 -5.12 8.10
C ARG A 5 -24.95 -5.64 8.40
N VAL A 6 -23.94 -4.87 8.04
CA VAL A 6 -22.54 -5.16 8.31
C VAL A 6 -22.01 -4.04 9.20
N THR A 7 -21.26 -4.40 10.25
CA THR A 7 -20.56 -3.43 11.07
C THR A 7 -19.14 -3.29 10.55
N VAL A 8 -18.73 -2.06 10.25
CA VAL A 8 -17.38 -1.73 9.80
C VAL A 8 -16.71 -0.95 10.93
N SER A 9 -15.55 -1.41 11.38
CA SER A 9 -14.73 -0.69 12.36
C SER A 9 -14.08 0.53 11.71
N SER A 10 -13.63 1.49 12.51
CA SER A 10 -12.86 2.64 12.00
C SER A 10 -11.62 2.16 11.27
N PHE A 11 -11.35 2.76 10.11
CA PHE A 11 -10.19 2.45 9.27
C PHE A 11 -9.71 3.72 8.56
N TYR A 12 -8.48 3.69 8.12
CA TYR A 12 -7.91 4.71 7.23
C TYR A 12 -7.94 4.19 5.80
N MET A 13 -8.21 5.06 4.86
CA MET A 13 -8.22 4.77 3.43
C MET A 13 -7.55 5.93 2.69
N ASP A 14 -6.80 5.61 1.65
CA ASP A 14 -6.24 6.63 0.76
C ASP A 14 -7.39 7.38 0.07
N GLU A 15 -7.21 8.66 -0.15
CA GLU A 15 -8.20 9.54 -0.79
C GLU A 15 -8.41 9.17 -2.27
N CYS A 16 -7.33 8.73 -2.92
CA CYS A 16 -7.32 8.35 -4.32
C CYS A 16 -6.79 6.92 -4.48
N GLU A 17 -7.05 6.34 -5.63
CA GLU A 17 -6.45 5.09 -6.06
C GLU A 17 -4.93 5.24 -6.20
N VAL A 18 -4.20 4.12 -6.06
CA VAL A 18 -2.75 4.07 -6.31
C VAL A 18 -2.45 4.54 -7.73
N THR A 19 -1.61 5.54 -7.86
CA THR A 19 -1.29 6.15 -9.15
C THR A 19 -0.24 5.37 -9.95
N ASN A 20 -0.15 5.68 -11.24
CA ASN A 20 0.95 5.15 -12.08
C ASN A 20 2.32 5.56 -11.55
N LEU A 21 2.44 6.74 -10.93
CA LEU A 21 3.70 7.21 -10.33
C LEU A 21 4.09 6.34 -9.15
N ASP A 22 3.17 6.14 -8.20
CA ASP A 22 3.40 5.32 -7.01
C ASP A 22 3.78 3.90 -7.38
N TYR A 23 3.08 3.32 -8.35
CA TYR A 23 3.37 1.97 -8.80
C TYR A 23 4.71 1.86 -9.54
N ARG A 24 5.12 2.90 -10.29
CA ARG A 24 6.45 2.97 -10.91
C ARG A 24 7.57 3.10 -9.88
N GLU A 25 7.35 3.80 -8.76
CA GLU A 25 8.29 3.85 -7.65
C GLU A 25 8.52 2.45 -7.06
N TYR A 26 7.44 1.69 -6.86
CA TYR A 26 7.52 0.29 -6.46
C TYR A 26 8.33 -0.55 -7.45
N LEU A 27 8.03 -0.45 -8.75
CA LEU A 27 8.75 -1.17 -9.80
C LEU A 27 10.24 -0.78 -9.86
N TYR A 28 10.53 0.51 -9.71
CA TYR A 28 11.91 1.00 -9.65
C TYR A 28 12.65 0.39 -8.46
N TRP A 29 12.03 0.37 -7.30
CA TRP A 29 12.60 -0.22 -6.09
C TRP A 29 12.86 -1.71 -6.27
N LEU A 30 11.90 -2.47 -6.81
CA LEU A 30 12.08 -3.90 -7.10
C LEU A 30 13.25 -4.16 -8.06
N ASN A 31 13.35 -3.37 -9.10
CA ASN A 31 14.44 -3.51 -10.07
C ASN A 31 15.81 -3.19 -9.46
N ARG A 32 15.88 -2.19 -8.60
CA ARG A 32 17.11 -1.82 -7.89
C ARG A 32 17.55 -2.91 -6.93
N VAL A 33 16.64 -3.47 -6.17
CA VAL A 33 16.93 -4.43 -5.09
C VAL A 33 17.12 -5.85 -5.61
N TYR A 34 16.26 -6.27 -6.51
CA TYR A 34 16.20 -7.66 -6.98
C TYR A 34 16.61 -7.84 -8.43
N GLY A 35 16.76 -6.77 -9.21
CA GLY A 35 16.93 -6.88 -10.66
C GLY A 35 18.15 -7.67 -11.12
N ASN A 36 19.23 -7.70 -10.33
CA ASN A 36 20.44 -8.45 -10.65
C ASN A 36 20.32 -9.95 -10.32
N ASP A 37 19.81 -10.27 -9.13
CA ASP A 37 19.83 -11.63 -8.58
C ASP A 37 18.51 -12.37 -8.83
N TYR A 38 17.39 -11.65 -8.86
CA TYR A 38 16.03 -12.20 -8.98
C TYR A 38 15.17 -11.39 -9.95
N PRO A 39 15.55 -11.28 -11.23
CA PRO A 39 14.84 -10.44 -12.21
C PRO A 39 13.36 -10.83 -12.41
N GLU A 40 13.00 -12.08 -12.10
CA GLU A 40 11.62 -12.55 -12.17
C GLU A 40 10.68 -11.85 -11.19
N VAL A 41 11.20 -11.33 -10.05
CA VAL A 41 10.40 -10.55 -9.09
C VAL A 41 9.87 -9.29 -9.75
N TYR A 42 10.76 -8.55 -10.42
CA TYR A 42 10.37 -7.36 -11.18
C TYR A 42 9.42 -7.71 -12.34
N GLN A 43 9.71 -8.78 -13.10
CA GLN A 43 8.87 -9.18 -14.24
C GLN A 43 7.45 -9.55 -13.81
N LYS A 44 7.29 -10.23 -12.68
CA LYS A 44 5.96 -10.59 -12.13
C LYS A 44 5.18 -9.40 -11.60
N ALA A 45 5.85 -8.32 -11.20
CA ALA A 45 5.22 -7.10 -10.70
C ALA A 45 4.73 -6.17 -11.83
N LEU A 46 5.15 -6.37 -13.08
CA LEU A 46 4.74 -5.53 -14.20
C LEU A 46 3.24 -5.67 -14.46
N PRO A 47 2.49 -4.53 -14.57
CA PRO A 47 1.09 -4.55 -14.96
C PRO A 47 0.89 -5.07 -16.37
N ASP A 48 -0.23 -5.73 -16.61
CA ASP A 48 -0.65 -6.13 -17.95
C ASP A 48 -1.19 -4.92 -18.73
N THR A 49 -0.36 -4.38 -19.61
CA THR A 49 -0.75 -3.24 -20.44
C THR A 49 -1.71 -3.61 -21.58
N LEU A 50 -1.85 -4.91 -21.88
CA LEU A 50 -2.73 -5.38 -22.95
C LEU A 50 -4.23 -5.24 -22.61
N VAL A 51 -4.55 -4.96 -21.34
CA VAL A 51 -5.92 -4.66 -20.91
C VAL A 51 -6.55 -3.49 -21.66
N TRP A 52 -5.73 -2.60 -22.25
CA TRP A 52 -6.19 -1.48 -23.06
C TRP A 52 -6.67 -1.88 -24.44
N ARG A 53 -6.29 -3.08 -24.94
CA ARG A 53 -6.72 -3.53 -26.27
C ARG A 53 -8.21 -3.85 -26.30
N SER A 54 -8.91 -3.23 -27.20
CA SER A 54 -10.32 -3.46 -27.45
C SER A 54 -10.58 -3.75 -28.93
N LYS A 55 -11.49 -4.66 -29.22
CA LYS A 55 -11.86 -5.01 -30.60
C LYS A 55 -12.52 -3.86 -31.38
N LEU A 56 -13.11 -2.90 -30.67
CA LEU A 56 -13.92 -1.83 -31.26
C LEU A 56 -13.29 -0.43 -31.12
N SER A 57 -12.12 -0.31 -30.49
CA SER A 57 -11.44 0.97 -30.35
C SER A 57 -9.93 0.83 -30.52
N TYR A 58 -9.30 1.88 -31.05
CA TYR A 58 -7.86 1.96 -31.21
C TYR A 58 -7.23 2.56 -29.95
N ASN A 59 -6.75 1.70 -29.07
CA ASN A 59 -6.14 2.10 -27.81
C ASN A 59 -4.64 1.73 -27.72
N GLU A 60 -3.98 1.43 -28.83
CA GLU A 60 -2.54 1.08 -28.83
C GLU A 60 -1.66 2.14 -28.15
N PRO A 61 -1.88 3.46 -28.28
CA PRO A 61 -1.12 4.43 -27.51
C PRO A 61 -1.21 4.26 -26.00
N MET A 62 -2.33 3.77 -25.48
CA MET A 62 -2.47 3.49 -24.04
C MET A 62 -1.68 2.27 -23.60
N VAL A 63 -1.55 1.25 -24.46
CA VAL A 63 -0.73 0.07 -24.20
C VAL A 63 0.74 0.47 -23.94
N ASP A 64 1.25 1.42 -24.73
CA ASP A 64 2.65 1.82 -24.68
C ASP A 64 2.92 2.92 -23.64
N TYR A 65 2.01 3.88 -23.49
CA TYR A 65 2.30 5.12 -22.80
C TYR A 65 1.59 5.30 -21.46
N TYR A 66 0.44 4.65 -21.22
CA TYR A 66 -0.37 4.93 -20.03
C TYR A 66 0.40 4.77 -18.72
N LEU A 67 1.13 3.68 -18.55
CA LEU A 67 1.94 3.47 -17.34
C LEU A 67 3.18 4.36 -17.28
N ARG A 68 3.75 4.70 -18.44
CA ARG A 68 5.13 5.24 -18.53
C ARG A 68 5.20 6.74 -18.72
N HIS A 69 4.22 7.33 -19.39
CA HIS A 69 4.28 8.74 -19.74
C HIS A 69 3.85 9.65 -18.59
N SER A 70 4.57 10.77 -18.41
CA SER A 70 4.33 11.70 -17.30
C SER A 70 2.93 12.31 -17.26
N SER A 71 2.28 12.47 -18.42
CA SER A 71 0.89 12.97 -18.47
C SER A 71 -0.13 12.08 -17.76
N TRP A 72 0.20 10.81 -17.54
CA TRP A 72 -0.65 9.86 -16.85
C TRP A 72 -0.12 9.49 -15.47
N ALA A 73 0.87 10.25 -14.95
CA ALA A 73 1.53 9.93 -13.68
C ALA A 73 0.54 9.83 -12.52
N ASP A 74 -0.36 10.80 -12.43
CA ASP A 74 -1.34 10.93 -11.34
C ASP A 74 -2.66 10.19 -11.61
N TYR A 75 -2.72 9.38 -12.68
CA TYR A 75 -3.87 8.55 -12.99
C TYR A 75 -3.74 7.16 -12.35
N PRO A 76 -4.86 6.50 -12.05
CA PRO A 76 -4.84 5.18 -11.40
C PRO A 76 -4.06 4.13 -12.20
N VAL A 77 -3.30 3.30 -11.53
CA VAL A 77 -2.63 2.17 -12.19
C VAL A 77 -3.66 1.15 -12.67
N VAL A 78 -3.47 0.63 -13.88
CA VAL A 78 -4.38 -0.31 -14.54
C VAL A 78 -3.64 -1.57 -14.97
N GLY A 79 -4.34 -2.71 -15.01
CA GLY A 79 -3.75 -4.00 -15.41
C GLY A 79 -2.99 -4.70 -14.28
N VAL A 80 -3.29 -4.35 -13.03
CA VAL A 80 -2.71 -4.97 -11.83
C VAL A 80 -3.64 -6.07 -11.33
N SER A 81 -3.11 -7.27 -11.12
CA SER A 81 -3.81 -8.38 -10.50
C SER A 81 -3.96 -8.19 -8.99
N TRP A 82 -4.90 -8.93 -8.38
CA TRP A 82 -5.08 -8.93 -6.92
C TRP A 82 -3.79 -9.29 -6.16
N LEU A 83 -3.02 -10.25 -6.65
CA LEU A 83 -1.75 -10.63 -6.04
C LEU A 83 -0.74 -9.48 -6.07
N GLN A 84 -0.54 -8.86 -7.25
CA GLN A 84 0.34 -7.72 -7.41
C GLN A 84 -0.07 -6.53 -6.51
N ALA A 85 -1.37 -6.28 -6.38
CA ALA A 85 -1.87 -5.24 -5.48
C ALA A 85 -1.57 -5.53 -4.01
N ASN A 86 -1.67 -6.79 -3.56
CA ASN A 86 -1.29 -7.18 -2.20
C ASN A 86 0.22 -7.10 -1.96
N GLU A 87 1.04 -7.49 -2.94
CA GLU A 87 2.50 -7.34 -2.87
C GLU A 87 2.91 -5.86 -2.78
N TYR A 88 2.25 -4.99 -3.54
CA TYR A 88 2.42 -3.53 -3.42
C TYR A 88 2.07 -3.04 -2.01
N CYS A 89 0.94 -3.47 -1.43
CA CYS A 89 0.55 -3.10 -0.07
C CYS A 89 1.59 -3.54 0.97
N SER A 90 2.14 -4.74 0.84
CA SER A 90 3.19 -5.24 1.71
C SER A 90 4.48 -4.41 1.58
N TRP A 91 4.91 -4.15 0.36
CA TRP A 91 6.05 -3.27 0.08
C TRP A 91 5.85 -1.87 0.68
N ARG A 92 4.69 -1.26 0.47
CA ARG A 92 4.38 0.06 1.02
C ARG A 92 4.43 0.05 2.55
N THR A 93 3.92 -1.01 3.19
CA THR A 93 4.01 -1.19 4.65
C THR A 93 5.45 -1.13 5.11
N ASP A 94 6.32 -1.89 4.47
CA ASP A 94 7.72 -1.97 4.85
C ASP A 94 8.45 -0.63 4.63
N ARG A 95 8.23 0.02 3.49
CA ARG A 95 8.89 1.32 3.21
C ARG A 95 8.43 2.43 4.15
N VAL A 96 7.14 2.48 4.46
CA VAL A 96 6.61 3.50 5.38
C VAL A 96 7.12 3.26 6.82
N ASN A 97 7.09 2.02 7.29
CA ASN A 97 7.58 1.70 8.63
C ASN A 97 9.10 1.88 8.76
N GLU A 98 9.87 1.50 7.75
CA GLU A 98 11.31 1.79 7.69
C GLU A 98 11.56 3.30 7.81
N ARG A 99 10.85 4.11 7.05
CA ARG A 99 10.99 5.56 7.09
C ARG A 99 10.64 6.14 8.46
N ILE A 100 9.57 5.66 9.10
CA ILE A 100 9.19 6.07 10.46
C ILE A 100 10.31 5.76 11.46
N LEU A 101 10.90 4.56 11.38
CA LEU A 101 12.02 4.18 12.27
C LEU A 101 13.26 5.03 12.04
N VAL A 102 13.57 5.34 10.77
CA VAL A 102 14.71 6.22 10.44
C VAL A 102 14.46 7.64 10.94
N ASP A 103 13.28 8.21 10.68
CA ASP A 103 12.94 9.58 11.11
C ASP A 103 12.88 9.71 12.65
N ALA A 104 12.57 8.63 13.36
CA ALA A 104 12.58 8.55 14.81
C ALA A 104 13.96 8.21 15.41
N GLY A 105 14.98 7.94 14.59
CA GLY A 105 16.34 7.63 15.03
C GLY A 105 16.56 6.16 15.45
N PHE A 106 15.56 5.28 15.30
CA PHE A 106 15.69 3.86 15.66
C PHE A 106 16.42 3.01 14.61
N LEU A 107 16.50 3.48 13.37
CA LEU A 107 17.28 2.88 12.29
C LEU A 107 18.13 3.93 11.60
N GLU A 108 19.29 3.51 11.09
CA GLU A 108 20.06 4.30 10.14
C GLU A 108 19.68 3.89 8.71
N MET A 109 19.49 4.88 7.83
CA MET A 109 19.19 4.62 6.43
C MET A 109 20.44 4.13 5.71
N MET A 110 20.36 2.96 5.10
CA MET A 110 21.48 2.34 4.37
C MET A 110 21.14 2.26 2.89
N ASP A 111 21.36 3.36 2.17
CA ASP A 111 21.02 3.47 0.75
C ASP A 111 21.73 2.42 -0.14
N ASP A 112 22.97 2.03 0.21
CA ASP A 112 23.80 1.16 -0.63
C ASP A 112 23.71 -0.35 -0.29
N GLN A 113 23.04 -0.72 0.79
CA GLN A 113 23.08 -2.09 1.31
C GLN A 113 21.74 -2.84 1.20
N GLN A 114 20.72 -2.25 0.62
CA GLN A 114 19.46 -2.95 0.33
C GLN A 114 19.63 -3.77 -0.96
N SER A 115 20.22 -4.94 -0.84
CA SER A 115 20.28 -5.93 -1.90
C SER A 115 19.74 -7.26 -1.42
N GLY A 116 18.79 -7.82 -2.14
CA GLY A 116 18.27 -9.18 -1.98
C GLY A 116 17.87 -9.56 -0.57
N GLU A 117 18.79 -10.11 0.20
CA GLU A 117 18.52 -10.69 1.52
C GLU A 117 18.52 -9.68 2.67
N ASN A 118 19.14 -8.50 2.48
CA ASN A 118 19.29 -7.48 3.53
C ASN A 118 18.23 -6.37 3.45
N VAL A 119 17.09 -6.65 2.87
CA VAL A 119 15.99 -5.68 2.77
C VAL A 119 15.24 -5.59 4.07
N PHE A 120 14.94 -4.36 4.50
CA PHE A 120 14.05 -4.15 5.62
C PHE A 120 12.66 -4.71 5.32
N THR A 121 12.17 -5.54 6.21
CA THR A 121 10.75 -5.90 6.29
C THR A 121 10.26 -5.70 7.72
N THR A 122 9.06 -5.19 7.88
CA THR A 122 8.44 -4.94 9.18
C THR A 122 8.37 -6.22 10.02
N ASP A 123 8.11 -7.35 9.38
CA ASP A 123 8.03 -8.65 10.05
C ASP A 123 9.39 -9.13 10.56
N ALA A 124 10.44 -9.02 9.74
CA ALA A 124 11.80 -9.39 10.15
C ALA A 124 12.29 -8.49 11.29
N TYR A 125 11.93 -7.19 11.25
CA TYR A 125 12.27 -6.26 12.32
C TYR A 125 11.59 -6.67 13.63
N TYR A 126 10.29 -6.97 13.64
CA TYR A 126 9.59 -7.43 14.83
C TYR A 126 10.07 -8.79 15.35
N ALA A 127 10.46 -9.68 14.45
CA ALA A 127 11.03 -10.98 14.80
C ALA A 127 12.46 -10.89 15.32
N GLY A 128 13.08 -9.70 15.30
CA GLY A 128 14.49 -9.51 15.68
C GLY A 128 15.49 -10.08 14.66
N GLN A 129 15.03 -10.40 13.46
CA GLN A 129 15.84 -11.02 12.38
C GLN A 129 16.45 -10.01 11.42
N TYR A 130 16.09 -8.73 11.55
CA TYR A 130 16.67 -7.67 10.72
C TYR A 130 18.05 -7.30 11.26
N GLU A 131 19.08 -7.44 10.41
CA GLU A 131 20.51 -7.22 10.74
C GLU A 131 21.03 -5.84 10.31
N GLY A 132 20.15 -4.91 9.95
CA GLY A 132 20.53 -3.54 9.62
C GLY A 132 21.05 -2.76 10.82
N ILE A 133 21.62 -1.58 10.56
CA ILE A 133 22.14 -0.73 11.63
C ILE A 133 20.97 -0.21 12.46
N VAL A 134 20.90 -0.66 13.70
CA VAL A 134 19.97 -0.18 14.72
C VAL A 134 20.54 1.09 15.30
N GLY A 135 19.75 2.17 15.29
CA GLY A 135 20.09 3.43 15.93
C GLY A 135 19.84 3.40 17.44
N GLU A 136 19.04 4.34 17.93
CA GLU A 136 18.65 4.39 19.33
C GLU A 136 17.69 3.24 19.68
N GLU A 137 17.81 2.70 20.88
CA GLU A 137 16.89 1.70 21.42
C GLU A 137 15.92 2.36 22.41
N MET A 138 14.71 1.81 22.51
CA MET A 138 13.73 2.27 23.51
C MET A 138 14.07 1.75 24.90
N GLU A 139 13.76 2.55 25.92
CA GLU A 139 13.85 2.10 27.31
C GLU A 139 12.85 0.95 27.57
N ASP A 140 13.34 -0.16 28.09
CA ASP A 140 12.50 -1.27 28.49
C ASP A 140 11.98 -1.08 29.92
N LEU A 141 10.71 -0.75 30.04
CA LEU A 141 10.03 -0.56 31.33
C LEU A 141 9.75 -1.89 32.06
N ASN A 142 10.12 -3.03 31.50
CA ASN A 142 9.98 -4.33 32.14
C ASN A 142 11.06 -4.48 33.24
N PRO A 143 10.67 -4.68 34.52
CA PRO A 143 11.63 -4.84 35.64
C PRO A 143 12.61 -5.99 35.48
N ASN A 144 12.29 -6.97 34.62
CA ASN A 144 13.13 -8.13 34.29
C ASN A 144 13.80 -8.00 32.91
N GLY A 145 13.70 -6.85 32.25
CA GLY A 145 14.31 -6.59 30.94
C GLY A 145 15.78 -6.16 31.06
N GLU A 146 16.44 -6.08 29.92
CA GLU A 146 17.85 -5.66 29.81
C GLU A 146 18.06 -4.14 29.83
N GLY A 147 17.01 -3.34 30.07
CA GLY A 147 17.04 -1.89 30.14
C GLY A 147 16.74 -1.19 28.81
N PHE A 148 17.05 -1.79 27.68
CA PHE A 148 16.75 -1.27 26.34
C PHE A 148 16.18 -2.37 25.44
N ARG A 149 15.34 -1.98 24.49
CA ARG A 149 14.70 -2.89 23.53
C ARG A 149 14.39 -2.23 22.20
N LYS A 150 14.22 -3.03 21.15
CA LYS A 150 13.70 -2.58 19.86
C LYS A 150 12.23 -2.16 19.97
N VAL A 151 11.78 -1.32 19.03
CA VAL A 151 10.38 -0.91 18.90
C VAL A 151 9.50 -2.14 18.63
N LYS A 152 8.38 -2.24 19.35
CA LYS A 152 7.37 -3.29 19.18
C LYS A 152 6.09 -2.71 18.61
N MET A 153 5.21 -3.58 18.10
CA MET A 153 3.89 -3.18 17.60
C MET A 153 3.04 -2.46 18.67
N GLU A 154 3.19 -2.85 19.93
CA GLU A 154 2.46 -2.32 21.08
C GLU A 154 2.81 -0.87 21.40
N ASP A 155 3.95 -0.39 20.95
CA ASP A 155 4.43 0.98 21.19
C ASP A 155 3.67 2.02 20.35
N GLY A 156 2.92 1.57 19.33
CA GLY A 156 2.11 2.44 18.49
C GLY A 156 2.92 3.39 17.58
N ILE A 157 4.23 3.15 17.42
CA ILE A 157 5.12 3.96 16.57
C ILE A 157 4.94 3.56 15.11
N LEU A 158 4.93 2.25 14.85
CA LEU A 158 4.77 1.71 13.51
C LEU A 158 3.30 1.62 13.10
N LEU A 159 3.05 1.86 11.83
CA LEU A 159 1.72 1.74 11.27
C LEU A 159 1.34 0.27 11.07
N PRO A 160 0.04 -0.06 11.21
CA PRO A 160 -0.47 -1.35 10.80
C PRO A 160 -0.27 -1.57 9.30
N ARG A 161 -0.37 -2.83 8.86
CA ARG A 161 -0.18 -3.18 7.45
C ARG A 161 -1.18 -2.49 6.54
N PHE A 162 -0.67 -1.89 5.47
CA PHE A 162 -1.49 -1.51 4.33
C PHE A 162 -2.06 -2.78 3.69
N ARG A 163 -3.30 -2.72 3.27
CA ARG A 163 -4.02 -3.83 2.63
C ARG A 163 -5.10 -3.30 1.70
N LEU A 164 -5.57 -4.14 0.83
CA LEU A 164 -6.79 -3.83 0.08
C LEU A 164 -7.99 -3.71 1.03
N PRO A 165 -8.92 -2.79 0.80
CA PRO A 165 -10.15 -2.70 1.57
C PRO A 165 -11.01 -3.95 1.35
N THR A 166 -11.79 -4.30 2.35
CA THR A 166 -12.88 -5.26 2.17
C THR A 166 -13.99 -4.62 1.35
N GLU A 167 -14.86 -5.43 0.76
CA GLU A 167 -16.04 -4.94 0.02
C GLU A 167 -16.89 -3.97 0.87
N ALA A 168 -17.12 -4.31 2.14
CA ALA A 168 -17.89 -3.48 3.06
C ALA A 168 -17.20 -2.14 3.38
N GLU A 169 -15.89 -2.12 3.55
CA GLU A 169 -15.11 -0.90 3.76
C GLU A 169 -15.13 -0.01 2.52
N TRP A 170 -14.98 -0.62 1.34
CA TRP A 170 -15.03 0.09 0.08
C TRP A 170 -16.41 0.71 -0.19
N GLU A 171 -17.48 -0.08 -0.02
CA GLU A 171 -18.86 0.42 -0.14
C GLU A 171 -19.15 1.54 0.86
N TYR A 172 -18.70 1.38 2.11
CA TYR A 172 -18.87 2.41 3.13
C TYR A 172 -18.15 3.70 2.76
N ALA A 173 -16.89 3.62 2.31
CA ALA A 173 -16.12 4.78 1.90
C ALA A 173 -16.73 5.48 0.68
N ALA A 174 -17.18 4.74 -0.33
CA ALA A 174 -17.84 5.28 -1.51
C ALA A 174 -19.15 6.00 -1.18
N LEU A 175 -19.87 5.58 -0.15
CA LEU A 175 -21.15 6.13 0.27
C LEU A 175 -21.04 7.10 1.46
N SER A 176 -19.87 7.28 2.04
CA SER A 176 -19.67 7.99 3.32
C SER A 176 -20.12 9.45 3.33
N LEU A 177 -20.08 10.13 2.19
CA LEU A 177 -20.60 11.50 2.05
C LEU A 177 -22.14 11.57 2.03
N VAL A 178 -22.79 10.42 1.83
CA VAL A 178 -24.24 10.32 1.64
C VAL A 178 -24.99 10.04 2.93
N GLY A 179 -24.32 9.62 3.98
CA GLY A 179 -24.95 9.28 5.26
C GLY A 179 -24.53 10.15 6.44
N ASN A 180 -23.78 11.21 6.20
CA ASN A 180 -23.18 12.01 7.25
C ASN A 180 -24.12 13.05 7.89
N THR A 181 -25.28 13.32 7.31
CA THR A 181 -26.29 14.22 7.91
C THR A 181 -27.44 13.40 8.49
N VAL A 182 -28.01 13.91 9.59
CA VAL A 182 -29.15 13.27 10.29
C VAL A 182 -30.37 13.08 9.38
N GLU A 183 -30.44 13.87 8.31
CA GLU A 183 -31.54 13.86 7.33
C GLU A 183 -31.28 12.89 6.16
N GLU A 184 -30.04 12.51 5.93
CA GLU A 184 -29.67 11.54 4.86
C GLU A 184 -29.79 10.11 5.39
N ARG A 185 -31.01 9.59 5.38
CA ARG A 185 -31.21 8.16 5.58
C ARG A 185 -30.84 7.44 4.28
N ILE A 186 -29.94 6.45 4.36
CA ILE A 186 -29.69 5.50 3.26
C ILE A 186 -30.94 4.58 3.17
N VAL A 187 -32.03 5.12 2.67
CA VAL A 187 -33.29 4.38 2.50
C VAL A 187 -33.39 3.82 1.08
N GLU A 188 -32.71 4.47 0.13
CA GLU A 188 -32.75 4.09 -1.28
C GLU A 188 -31.38 3.63 -1.75
N ARG A 189 -31.35 2.54 -2.53
CA ARG A 189 -30.13 2.04 -3.16
C ARG A 189 -29.66 3.05 -4.21
N ARG A 190 -28.63 3.81 -3.93
CA ARG A 190 -28.00 4.71 -4.88
C ARG A 190 -27.10 3.92 -5.83
N ILE A 191 -27.15 4.26 -7.12
CA ILE A 191 -26.30 3.65 -8.14
C ILE A 191 -24.91 4.27 -8.12
N TYR A 192 -24.82 5.55 -7.73
CA TYR A 192 -23.59 6.33 -7.69
C TYR A 192 -23.36 6.95 -6.31
N PRO A 193 -22.09 7.21 -5.90
CA PRO A 193 -21.78 7.85 -4.63
C PRO A 193 -22.17 9.33 -4.57
N TRP A 194 -22.48 9.97 -5.69
CA TRP A 194 -22.95 11.34 -5.76
C TRP A 194 -24.47 11.46 -5.92
N ASN A 195 -24.97 12.63 -5.61
CA ASN A 195 -26.40 12.95 -5.74
C ASN A 195 -26.67 13.41 -7.18
N GLY A 196 -27.16 12.55 -8.03
CA GLY A 196 -27.51 12.92 -9.41
C GLY A 196 -27.83 11.71 -10.28
N HIS A 197 -28.51 12.00 -11.37
CA HIS A 197 -28.67 11.10 -12.49
C HIS A 197 -27.61 11.45 -13.55
N ILE A 198 -27.15 10.44 -14.30
CA ILE A 198 -26.33 10.70 -15.49
C ILE A 198 -27.17 11.37 -16.54
#